data_ced84c4be5c52abafa55db29bc81d81a
#
_entry.id   ced84c4be5c52abafa55db29bc81d81a
#
_cell.length_a   1.000
_cell.length_b   1.000
_cell.length_c   1.000
_cell.angle_alpha   90.00
_cell.angle_beta   90.00
_cell.angle_gamma   90.00
#
_symmetry.space_group_name_H-M   'P 1'
#
loop_
_entity.id
_entity.type
_entity.pdbx_description
1 polymer ?
#
loop_
_entity_poly.entity_id
_entity_poly.type
_entity_poly.pdbx_seq_one_letter_code
_entity_poly.pdbx_strand_id
1 'polypeptide(L)'
;NLAYLKRLGVNIAAFSSFDALHDEETFTDIGKYIPDASTHFDFTHHRLVFSIPQAAMLQKSADYIPPEQWDDGIPAAFVDYNLTGSTTNIDNIHDNSSYLSLRSGINLGAWRLRNYATFEYGNTHHWQSQGTSLQRAITPLKSALTIGNAYTSGEVFDSFQFTGLQLASDENMLPDSQRGFAPTIRGVAHSNARVSVRQHGYTIYETYVAPGAFVISDLFPTSQSGDLEITVHESDGSERTFTQPYSSVAFMLREKRLKFSASAGRYNSPDTEGDTPPLDRKSTRLNSSHV
;
A
#
# COMPACT_ATOMS: atom_id res chain seq x y z
N ASN A 1 -25.64 21.94 8.38
CA ASN A 1 -24.63 22.23 9.39
C ASN A 1 -23.33 21.50 9.05
N LEU A 2 -22.23 21.85 9.72
CA LEU A 2 -20.89 21.33 9.47
C LEU A 2 -20.79 19.82 9.74
N ALA A 3 -21.44 19.35 10.81
CA ALA A 3 -21.48 17.92 11.14
C ALA A 3 -22.07 17.07 10.01
N TYR A 4 -23.07 17.61 9.30
CA TYR A 4 -23.68 16.92 8.16
C TYR A 4 -22.72 16.84 6.96
N LEU A 5 -21.97 17.91 6.66
CA LEU A 5 -20.95 17.87 5.60
C LEU A 5 -19.83 16.89 5.90
N LYS A 6 -19.38 16.79 7.16
CA LYS A 6 -18.42 15.76 7.60
C LYS A 6 -18.97 14.35 7.33
N ARG A 7 -20.24 14.11 7.63
CA ARG A 7 -20.90 12.81 7.35
C ARG A 7 -21.02 12.50 5.86
N LEU A 8 -21.20 13.52 5.02
CA LEU A 8 -21.19 13.39 3.56
C LEU A 8 -19.79 13.13 2.99
N GLY A 9 -18.74 13.20 3.81
CA GLY A 9 -17.37 12.97 3.39
C GLY A 9 -16.68 14.21 2.80
N VAL A 10 -17.14 15.41 3.14
CA VAL A 10 -16.46 16.66 2.74
C VAL A 10 -15.18 16.82 3.55
N ASN A 11 -14.07 17.16 2.89
CA ASN A 11 -12.79 17.44 3.53
C ASN A 11 -12.77 18.85 4.13
N ILE A 12 -13.41 19.01 5.28
CA ILE A 12 -13.52 20.30 5.96
C ILE A 12 -12.15 20.90 6.26
N ALA A 13 -11.18 20.07 6.66
CA ALA A 13 -9.83 20.53 7.01
C ALA A 13 -9.04 21.14 5.84
N ALA A 14 -9.50 20.97 4.61
CA ALA A 14 -8.86 21.59 3.43
C ALA A 14 -9.25 23.08 3.24
N PHE A 15 -10.23 23.57 3.99
CA PHE A 15 -10.79 24.90 3.81
C PHE A 15 -10.79 25.69 5.12
N SER A 16 -9.92 26.68 5.24
CA SER A 16 -9.84 27.57 6.40
C SER A 16 -11.12 28.37 6.66
N SER A 17 -11.99 28.48 5.66
CA SER A 17 -13.32 29.11 5.78
C SER A 17 -14.23 28.45 6.81
N PHE A 18 -13.97 27.17 7.17
CA PHE A 18 -14.72 26.44 8.18
C PHE A 18 -14.12 26.53 9.59
N ASP A 19 -12.90 27.06 9.76
CA ASP A 19 -12.19 27.07 11.05
C ASP A 19 -12.92 27.85 12.15
N ALA A 20 -13.75 28.84 11.76
CA ALA A 20 -14.52 29.65 12.68
C ALA A 20 -15.91 29.07 13.00
N LEU A 21 -16.34 27.99 12.39
CA LEU A 21 -17.69 27.43 12.53
C LEU A 21 -17.72 26.28 13.54
N HIS A 22 -18.77 26.25 14.35
CA HIS A 22 -19.08 25.13 15.21
C HIS A 22 -19.86 24.03 14.47
N ASP A 23 -19.76 22.79 14.92
CA ASP A 23 -20.34 21.60 14.23
C ASP A 23 -21.87 21.69 14.01
N GLU A 24 -22.59 22.37 14.88
CA GLU A 24 -24.04 22.53 14.79
C GLU A 24 -24.49 23.83 14.07
N GLU A 25 -23.54 24.67 13.73
CA GLU A 25 -23.84 25.94 13.07
C GLU A 25 -24.41 25.70 11.67
N THR A 26 -25.54 26.39 11.39
CA THR A 26 -26.25 26.28 10.12
C THR A 26 -25.83 27.40 9.18
N PHE A 27 -25.60 27.08 7.94
CA PHE A 27 -25.30 28.00 6.86
C PHE A 27 -26.22 27.72 5.66
N THR A 28 -26.52 28.73 4.89
CA THR A 28 -27.50 28.66 3.78
C THR A 28 -26.81 28.49 2.42
N ASP A 29 -25.57 28.89 2.30
CA ASP A 29 -24.81 28.88 1.04
C ASP A 29 -23.47 28.19 1.22
N ILE A 30 -23.36 26.99 0.64
CA ILE A 30 -22.14 26.21 0.69
C ILE A 30 -21.02 26.79 -0.19
N GLY A 31 -21.38 27.51 -1.27
CA GLY A 31 -20.43 28.11 -2.20
C GLY A 31 -19.55 29.19 -1.58
N LYS A 32 -19.96 29.77 -0.44
CA LYS A 32 -19.11 30.70 0.33
C LYS A 32 -17.93 30.03 1.01
N TYR A 33 -18.04 28.74 1.29
CA TYR A 33 -17.06 27.95 2.05
C TYR A 33 -16.23 27.04 1.13
N ILE A 34 -16.88 26.48 0.11
CA ILE A 34 -16.25 25.59 -0.87
C ILE A 34 -16.46 26.18 -2.27
N PRO A 35 -15.40 26.62 -2.96
CA PRO A 35 -15.50 27.11 -4.33
C PRO A 35 -16.21 26.09 -5.25
N ASP A 36 -17.04 26.58 -6.15
CA ASP A 36 -17.81 25.79 -7.13
C ASP A 36 -18.85 24.83 -6.51
N ALA A 37 -19.02 24.82 -5.18
CA ALA A 37 -20.08 24.03 -4.56
C ALA A 37 -21.42 24.79 -4.60
N SER A 38 -22.50 24.02 -4.79
CA SER A 38 -23.86 24.57 -4.83
C SER A 38 -24.85 23.62 -4.16
N THR A 39 -26.00 24.18 -3.79
CA THR A 39 -27.13 23.43 -3.27
C THR A 39 -28.39 23.79 -4.04
N HIS A 40 -29.20 22.81 -4.38
CA HIS A 40 -30.48 22.97 -5.04
C HIS A 40 -31.53 22.11 -4.35
N PHE A 41 -32.71 22.71 -4.05
CA PHE A 41 -33.82 21.94 -3.51
C PHE A 41 -34.75 21.50 -4.66
N ASP A 42 -34.87 20.22 -4.86
CA ASP A 42 -35.79 19.61 -5.80
C ASP A 42 -37.16 19.45 -5.15
N PHE A 43 -38.06 20.38 -5.47
CA PHE A 43 -39.42 20.39 -4.93
C PHE A 43 -40.27 19.20 -5.39
N THR A 44 -39.98 18.66 -6.56
CA THR A 44 -40.75 17.53 -7.12
C THR A 44 -40.49 16.26 -6.32
N HIS A 45 -39.25 16.05 -5.91
CA HIS A 45 -38.84 14.85 -5.17
C HIS A 45 -38.56 15.11 -3.69
N HIS A 46 -38.83 16.33 -3.19
CA HIS A 46 -38.63 16.75 -1.80
C HIS A 46 -37.22 16.44 -1.29
N ARG A 47 -36.18 16.69 -2.10
CA ARG A 47 -34.79 16.41 -1.76
C ARG A 47 -33.90 17.62 -1.94
N LEU A 48 -32.91 17.74 -1.02
CA LEU A 48 -31.82 18.71 -1.15
C LEU A 48 -30.66 18.04 -1.89
N VAL A 49 -30.31 18.61 -3.05
CA VAL A 49 -29.18 18.13 -3.88
C VAL A 49 -27.96 19.01 -3.58
N PHE A 50 -26.86 18.38 -3.27
CA PHE A 50 -25.56 19.01 -3.12
C PHE A 50 -24.71 18.72 -4.35
N SER A 51 -24.14 19.74 -4.95
CA SER A 51 -23.09 19.64 -5.95
C SER A 51 -21.80 20.12 -5.31
N ILE A 52 -20.88 19.21 -5.06
CA ILE A 52 -19.61 19.50 -4.38
C ILE A 52 -18.48 18.99 -5.28
N PRO A 53 -17.49 19.84 -5.63
CA PRO A 53 -16.35 19.41 -6.41
C PRO A 53 -15.65 18.20 -5.77
N GLN A 54 -15.26 17.24 -6.58
CA GLN A 54 -14.64 15.99 -6.11
C GLN A 54 -13.34 16.24 -5.32
N ALA A 55 -12.58 17.28 -5.69
CA ALA A 55 -11.37 17.68 -4.95
C ALA A 55 -11.66 18.14 -3.51
N ALA A 56 -12.89 18.59 -3.22
CA ALA A 56 -13.33 18.99 -1.88
C ALA A 56 -13.85 17.83 -1.03
N MET A 57 -13.95 16.65 -1.59
CA MET A 57 -14.36 15.44 -0.87
C MET A 57 -13.15 14.72 -0.26
N LEU A 58 -13.36 14.01 0.85
CA LEU A 58 -12.37 13.11 1.40
C LEU A 58 -12.11 12.00 0.39
N GLN A 59 -10.91 12.00 -0.17
CA GLN A 59 -10.51 10.99 -1.15
C GLN A 59 -10.21 9.68 -0.42
N LYS A 60 -11.12 8.74 -0.50
CA LYS A 60 -10.87 7.34 -0.16
C LYS A 60 -10.82 6.58 -1.48
N SER A 61 -9.74 5.83 -1.69
CA SER A 61 -9.70 4.90 -2.83
C SER A 61 -10.88 3.93 -2.78
N ALA A 62 -11.40 3.54 -3.93
CA ALA A 62 -12.55 2.65 -4.04
C ALA A 62 -12.31 1.28 -3.36
N ASP A 63 -11.05 0.85 -3.31
CA ASP A 63 -10.57 -0.39 -2.67
C ASP A 63 -10.11 -0.20 -1.21
N TYR A 64 -10.41 0.95 -0.58
CA TYR A 64 -10.03 1.20 0.81
C TYR A 64 -10.90 0.42 1.78
N ILE A 65 -10.27 -0.45 2.57
CA ILE A 65 -10.89 -1.17 3.69
C ILE A 65 -10.43 -0.53 4.99
N PRO A 66 -11.35 0.02 5.81
CA PRO A 66 -10.99 0.61 7.10
C PRO A 66 -10.33 -0.42 8.02
N PRO A 67 -9.33 -0.01 8.82
CA PRO A 67 -8.63 -0.92 9.75
C PRO A 67 -9.54 -1.63 10.76
N GLU A 68 -10.69 -1.04 11.09
CA GLU A 68 -11.68 -1.62 12.01
C GLU A 68 -12.36 -2.87 11.43
N GLN A 69 -12.28 -3.06 10.12
CA GLN A 69 -12.79 -4.23 9.40
C GLN A 69 -11.73 -5.29 9.13
N TRP A 70 -10.48 -5.03 9.54
CA TRP A 70 -9.41 -5.99 9.35
C TRP A 70 -9.53 -7.12 10.38
N ASP A 71 -9.37 -8.35 9.92
CA ASP A 71 -9.43 -9.53 10.74
C ASP A 71 -8.01 -10.13 10.89
N ASP A 72 -7.60 -10.35 12.13
CA ASP A 72 -6.35 -11.06 12.44
C ASP A 72 -6.38 -12.55 12.09
N GLY A 73 -7.54 -13.08 11.73
CA GLY A 73 -7.76 -14.48 11.45
C GLY A 73 -7.83 -15.34 12.72
N ILE A 74 -8.01 -16.64 12.52
CA ILE A 74 -8.15 -17.60 13.61
C ILE A 74 -6.79 -17.98 14.22
N PRO A 75 -6.71 -18.32 15.52
CA PRO A 75 -5.56 -19.00 16.08
C PRO A 75 -5.34 -20.32 15.35
N ALA A 76 -4.14 -20.52 14.82
CA ALA A 76 -3.80 -21.70 14.03
C ALA A 76 -2.32 -22.05 14.16
N ALA A 77 -2.02 -23.35 14.09
CA ALA A 77 -0.66 -23.84 13.88
C ALA A 77 -0.65 -24.70 12.63
N PHE A 78 0.40 -24.58 11.83
CA PHE A 78 0.54 -25.33 10.60
C PHE A 78 2.00 -25.72 10.34
N VAL A 79 2.17 -26.77 9.56
CA VAL A 79 3.45 -27.24 9.06
C VAL A 79 3.26 -27.63 7.61
N ASP A 80 3.97 -26.92 6.73
CA ASP A 80 4.15 -27.28 5.33
C ASP A 80 5.45 -28.06 5.19
N TYR A 81 5.44 -29.16 4.46
CA TYR A 81 6.64 -29.92 4.20
C TYR A 81 6.79 -30.30 2.73
N ASN A 82 8.03 -30.36 2.27
CA ASN A 82 8.39 -30.90 0.97
C ASN A 82 9.54 -31.87 1.17
N LEU A 83 9.31 -33.12 0.78
CA LEU A 83 10.30 -34.20 0.84
C LEU A 83 10.67 -34.64 -0.57
N THR A 84 11.93 -34.54 -0.91
CA THR A 84 12.47 -35.06 -2.15
C THR A 84 13.57 -36.09 -1.83
N GLY A 85 13.61 -37.16 -2.60
CA GLY A 85 14.65 -38.20 -2.47
C GLY A 85 15.20 -38.60 -3.82
N SER A 86 16.49 -38.94 -3.88
CA SER A 86 17.12 -39.49 -5.04
C SER A 86 17.99 -40.70 -4.68
N THR A 87 17.97 -41.69 -5.53
CA THR A 87 18.83 -42.87 -5.45
C THR A 87 19.63 -42.96 -6.72
N THR A 88 20.95 -42.94 -6.62
CA THR A 88 21.86 -43.07 -7.76
C THR A 88 22.64 -44.32 -7.63
N ASN A 89 22.62 -45.16 -8.69
CA ASN A 89 23.39 -46.40 -8.80
C ASN A 89 24.31 -46.29 -10.01
N ILE A 90 25.60 -46.08 -9.79
CA ILE A 90 26.60 -45.99 -10.84
C ILE A 90 27.79 -46.83 -10.40
N ASP A 91 28.19 -47.82 -11.19
CA ASP A 91 29.41 -48.64 -11.01
C ASP A 91 29.64 -49.15 -9.58
N ASN A 92 28.62 -49.80 -8.97
CA ASN A 92 28.62 -50.28 -7.57
C ASN A 92 28.66 -49.19 -6.49
N ILE A 93 28.50 -47.94 -6.84
CA ILE A 93 28.29 -46.85 -5.87
C ILE A 93 26.80 -46.63 -5.73
N HIS A 94 26.29 -46.89 -4.53
CA HIS A 94 24.90 -46.57 -4.16
C HIS A 94 24.90 -45.30 -3.35
N ASP A 95 24.36 -44.22 -3.90
CA ASP A 95 24.17 -42.97 -3.19
C ASP A 95 22.70 -42.70 -3.03
N ASN A 96 22.26 -42.54 -1.78
CA ASN A 96 20.89 -42.20 -1.41
C ASN A 96 20.91 -40.85 -0.74
N SER A 97 20.21 -39.91 -1.29
CA SER A 97 20.03 -38.60 -0.69
C SER A 97 18.55 -38.25 -0.53
N SER A 98 18.19 -37.61 0.57
CA SER A 98 16.86 -37.08 0.81
C SER A 98 16.96 -35.66 1.37
N TYR A 99 16.08 -34.80 0.90
CA TYR A 99 15.99 -33.42 1.32
C TYR A 99 14.58 -33.14 1.80
N LEU A 100 14.45 -32.66 3.04
CA LEU A 100 13.19 -32.25 3.64
C LEU A 100 13.25 -30.75 3.93
N SER A 101 12.31 -29.99 3.38
CA SER A 101 12.09 -28.60 3.77
C SER A 101 10.83 -28.50 4.60
N LEU A 102 10.89 -27.74 5.69
CA LEU A 102 9.81 -27.53 6.62
C LEU A 102 9.53 -26.03 6.76
N ARG A 103 8.28 -25.65 6.57
CA ARG A 103 7.77 -24.32 6.91
C ARG A 103 6.73 -24.48 8.00
N SER A 104 7.00 -23.99 9.20
CA SER A 104 6.05 -24.05 10.30
C SER A 104 5.65 -22.67 10.76
N GLY A 105 4.43 -22.55 11.25
CA GLY A 105 3.90 -21.29 11.72
C GLY A 105 2.83 -21.43 12.77
N ILE A 106 2.75 -20.40 13.63
CA ILE A 106 1.70 -20.24 14.64
C ILE A 106 1.13 -18.84 14.49
N ASN A 107 -0.19 -18.75 14.40
CA ASN A 107 -0.94 -17.50 14.43
C ASN A 107 -1.67 -17.39 15.76
N LEU A 108 -1.49 -16.29 16.48
CA LEU A 108 -2.19 -16.02 17.74
C LEU A 108 -2.52 -14.52 17.83
N GLY A 109 -3.78 -14.17 17.61
CA GLY A 109 -4.19 -12.78 17.45
C GLY A 109 -3.35 -12.09 16.38
N ALA A 110 -2.82 -10.91 16.66
CA ALA A 110 -1.99 -10.14 15.73
C ALA A 110 -0.55 -10.70 15.55
N TRP A 111 -0.17 -11.74 16.30
CA TRP A 111 1.17 -12.30 16.24
C TRP A 111 1.28 -13.47 15.27
N ARG A 112 2.39 -13.53 14.55
CA ARG A 112 2.71 -14.55 13.54
C ARG A 112 4.12 -15.07 13.77
N LEU A 113 4.25 -16.26 14.37
CA LEU A 113 5.52 -16.99 14.45
C LEU A 113 5.73 -17.76 13.16
N ARG A 114 6.91 -17.66 12.58
CA ARG A 114 7.32 -18.37 11.36
C ARG A 114 8.68 -18.98 11.58
N ASN A 115 8.83 -20.24 11.16
CA ASN A 115 10.10 -20.94 11.15
C ASN A 115 10.28 -21.64 9.82
N TYR A 116 11.49 -21.60 9.30
CA TYR A 116 11.90 -22.34 8.13
C TYR A 116 13.14 -23.18 8.48
N ALA A 117 13.07 -24.48 8.22
CA ALA A 117 14.14 -25.42 8.49
C ALA A 117 14.29 -26.41 7.34
N THR A 118 15.51 -26.89 7.14
CA THR A 118 15.84 -27.93 6.17
C THR A 118 16.56 -29.07 6.85
N PHE A 119 16.30 -30.26 6.36
CA PHE A 119 17.00 -31.46 6.78
C PHE A 119 17.48 -32.21 5.55
N GLU A 120 18.78 -32.46 5.51
CA GLU A 120 19.44 -33.22 4.48
C GLU A 120 19.87 -34.58 5.07
N TYR A 121 19.53 -35.65 4.36
CA TYR A 121 19.91 -37.00 4.67
C TYR A 121 20.67 -37.61 3.48
N GLY A 122 21.88 -38.05 3.71
CA GLY A 122 22.76 -38.66 2.72
C GLY A 122 23.96 -39.28 3.42
N ASN A 123 25.14 -39.11 2.88
CA ASN A 123 26.40 -39.51 3.52
C ASN A 123 26.64 -38.78 4.86
N THR A 124 26.02 -37.64 5.02
CA THR A 124 25.94 -36.85 6.27
C THR A 124 24.51 -36.46 6.58
N HIS A 125 24.21 -36.29 7.85
CA HIS A 125 22.91 -35.79 8.29
C HIS A 125 23.08 -34.36 8.74
N HIS A 126 22.35 -33.44 8.09
CA HIS A 126 22.47 -32.03 8.41
C HIS A 126 21.08 -31.43 8.64
N TRP A 127 20.87 -30.89 9.85
CA TRP A 127 19.70 -30.10 10.17
C TRP A 127 20.09 -28.62 10.23
N GLN A 128 19.43 -27.79 9.45
CA GLN A 128 19.69 -26.36 9.42
C GLN A 128 18.40 -25.57 9.62
N SER A 129 18.37 -24.71 10.66
CA SER A 129 17.33 -23.70 10.79
C SER A 129 17.70 -22.50 9.92
N GLN A 130 16.92 -22.25 8.88
CA GLN A 130 17.14 -21.14 7.96
C GLN A 130 16.67 -19.81 8.56
N GLY A 131 15.75 -19.85 9.53
CA GLY A 131 15.33 -18.66 10.24
C GLY A 131 14.05 -18.85 11.03
N THR A 132 13.97 -18.10 12.13
CA THR A 132 12.77 -17.98 12.95
C THR A 132 12.46 -16.51 13.15
N SER A 133 11.22 -16.11 12.86
CA SER A 133 10.77 -14.75 13.06
C SER A 133 9.39 -14.70 13.70
N LEU A 134 9.21 -13.71 14.57
CA LEU A 134 7.94 -13.33 15.14
C LEU A 134 7.55 -11.98 14.54
N GLN A 135 6.38 -11.91 13.92
CA GLN A 135 5.90 -10.73 13.23
C GLN A 135 4.60 -10.22 13.83
N ARG A 136 4.42 -8.91 13.81
CA ARG A 136 3.18 -8.25 14.21
C ARG A 136 2.91 -7.04 13.33
N ALA A 137 1.67 -6.90 12.89
CA ALA A 137 1.16 -5.71 12.23
C ALA A 137 1.02 -4.54 13.21
N ILE A 138 1.56 -3.37 12.85
CA ILE A 138 1.40 -2.10 13.57
C ILE A 138 0.53 -1.18 12.71
N THR A 139 -0.77 -1.41 12.79
CA THR A 139 -1.77 -0.78 11.92
C THR A 139 -1.70 0.75 11.87
N PRO A 140 -1.55 1.49 13.00
CA PRO A 140 -1.48 2.95 12.95
C PRO A 140 -0.29 3.49 12.14
N LEU A 141 0.80 2.75 12.08
CA LEU A 141 2.00 3.11 11.32
C LEU A 141 2.05 2.48 9.92
N LYS A 142 1.06 1.66 9.57
CA LYS A 142 1.04 0.85 8.34
C LYS A 142 2.37 0.13 8.15
N SER A 143 2.82 -0.56 9.19
CA SER A 143 4.14 -1.18 9.28
C SER A 143 4.08 -2.55 9.94
N ALA A 144 5.09 -3.36 9.71
CA ALA A 144 5.28 -4.64 10.35
C ALA A 144 6.50 -4.58 11.29
N LEU A 145 6.29 -5.04 12.53
CA LEU A 145 7.37 -5.33 13.48
C LEU A 145 7.79 -6.78 13.28
N THR A 146 9.08 -7.00 13.05
CA THR A 146 9.68 -8.34 12.96
C THR A 146 10.75 -8.49 14.03
N ILE A 147 10.70 -9.61 14.77
CA ILE A 147 11.65 -9.99 15.81
C ILE A 147 12.27 -11.34 15.42
N GLY A 148 13.59 -11.45 15.43
CA GLY A 148 14.30 -12.67 15.06
C GLY A 148 15.06 -12.54 13.74
N ASN A 149 15.01 -13.57 12.90
CA ASN A 149 15.69 -13.54 11.61
C ASN A 149 14.87 -12.74 10.59
N ALA A 150 15.50 -11.76 9.98
CA ALA A 150 14.89 -10.89 8.98
C ALA A 150 15.90 -10.53 7.88
N TYR A 151 15.38 -10.00 6.79
CA TYR A 151 16.18 -9.43 5.71
C TYR A 151 15.96 -7.92 5.65
N THR A 152 17.01 -7.17 5.40
CA THR A 152 16.86 -5.75 5.10
C THR A 152 16.20 -5.58 3.74
N SER A 153 15.51 -4.47 3.54
CA SER A 153 14.93 -4.14 2.22
C SER A 153 16.04 -4.01 1.18
N GLY A 154 15.89 -4.71 0.05
CA GLY A 154 16.80 -4.64 -1.10
C GLY A 154 16.53 -3.48 -2.06
N GLU A 155 15.65 -2.55 -1.72
CA GLU A 155 15.20 -1.51 -2.65
C GLU A 155 16.25 -0.46 -2.99
N VAL A 156 17.13 -0.12 -2.05
CA VAL A 156 18.14 0.95 -2.24
C VAL A 156 19.56 0.45 -2.02
N PHE A 157 19.76 -0.57 -1.18
CA PHE A 157 21.03 -1.24 -0.94
C PHE A 157 20.80 -2.74 -0.98
N ASP A 158 21.88 -3.50 -1.16
CA ASP A 158 21.81 -4.94 -1.14
C ASP A 158 21.16 -5.46 0.14
N SER A 159 20.26 -6.41 -0.03
CA SER A 159 19.59 -7.07 1.08
C SER A 159 20.56 -8.04 1.78
N PHE A 160 20.57 -8.01 3.09
CA PHE A 160 21.32 -8.96 3.91
C PHE A 160 20.45 -9.49 5.05
N GLN A 161 20.80 -10.71 5.48
CA GLN A 161 20.15 -11.35 6.61
C GLN A 161 20.75 -10.87 7.93
N PHE A 162 19.87 -10.67 8.92
CA PHE A 162 20.28 -10.35 10.28
C PHE A 162 19.33 -10.97 11.29
N THR A 163 19.77 -11.08 12.54
CA THR A 163 18.92 -11.48 13.68
C THR A 163 18.77 -10.30 14.63
N GLY A 164 17.52 -9.85 14.82
CA GLY A 164 17.27 -8.67 15.66
C GLY A 164 15.84 -8.19 15.60
N LEU A 165 15.68 -6.88 15.57
CA LEU A 165 14.41 -6.18 15.46
C LEU A 165 14.36 -5.38 14.16
N GLN A 166 13.23 -5.40 13.50
CA GLN A 166 12.95 -4.57 12.33
C GLN A 166 11.55 -3.99 12.44
N LEU A 167 11.43 -2.69 12.20
CA LEU A 167 10.16 -2.02 11.96
C LEU A 167 10.22 -1.41 10.56
N ALA A 168 9.37 -1.89 9.68
CA ALA A 168 9.35 -1.46 8.28
C ALA A 168 7.93 -1.19 7.80
N SER A 169 7.78 -0.21 6.91
CA SER A 169 6.50 0.03 6.23
C SER A 169 6.04 -1.22 5.50
N ASP A 170 4.76 -1.56 5.64
CA ASP A 170 4.14 -2.69 4.97
C ASP A 170 3.12 -2.19 3.94
N GLU A 171 3.47 -2.32 2.67
CA GLU A 171 2.60 -1.90 1.57
C GLU A 171 1.33 -2.75 1.46
N ASN A 172 1.32 -3.97 2.03
CA ASN A 172 0.12 -4.80 2.07
C ASN A 172 -1.01 -4.20 2.93
N MET A 173 -0.68 -3.26 3.82
CA MET A 173 -1.66 -2.50 4.60
C MET A 173 -2.23 -1.29 3.83
N LEU A 174 -1.86 -1.13 2.58
CA LEU A 174 -2.38 -0.10 1.70
C LEU A 174 -3.35 -0.70 0.69
N PRO A 175 -4.37 0.08 0.27
CA PRO A 175 -5.17 -0.29 -0.89
C PRO A 175 -4.28 -0.60 -2.10
N ASP A 176 -4.66 -1.57 -2.91
CA ASP A 176 -3.88 -1.97 -4.09
C ASP A 176 -3.68 -0.80 -5.06
N SER A 177 -4.71 0.03 -5.24
CA SER A 177 -4.64 1.26 -6.02
C SER A 177 -3.62 2.28 -5.51
N GLN A 178 -3.16 2.14 -4.27
CA GLN A 178 -2.19 3.02 -3.64
C GLN A 178 -0.80 2.40 -3.46
N ARG A 179 -0.60 1.14 -3.81
CA ARG A 179 0.72 0.51 -3.83
C ARG A 179 1.51 1.00 -5.02
N GLY A 180 2.82 1.16 -4.85
CA GLY A 180 3.70 1.66 -5.90
C GLY A 180 3.38 3.09 -6.35
N PHE A 181 3.99 3.51 -7.45
CA PHE A 181 3.87 4.87 -7.98
C PHE A 181 2.80 4.96 -9.09
N ALA A 182 1.92 5.93 -8.97
CA ALA A 182 1.12 6.46 -10.06
C ALA A 182 0.97 7.98 -9.86
N PRO A 183 0.94 8.78 -10.94
CA PRO A 183 0.81 10.22 -10.84
C PRO A 183 -0.58 10.61 -10.34
N THR A 184 -0.65 11.71 -9.63
CA THR A 184 -1.92 12.33 -9.29
C THR A 184 -2.39 13.19 -10.46
N ILE A 185 -3.57 12.90 -11.00
CA ILE A 185 -4.18 13.65 -12.09
C ILE A 185 -5.06 14.74 -11.49
N ARG A 186 -4.89 15.97 -11.96
CA ARG A 186 -5.68 17.12 -11.54
C ARG A 186 -6.31 17.79 -12.75
N GLY A 187 -7.57 18.20 -12.61
CA GLY A 187 -8.29 18.89 -13.66
C GLY A 187 -9.49 19.65 -13.14
N VAL A 188 -10.22 20.24 -14.06
CA VAL A 188 -11.47 20.97 -13.76
C VAL A 188 -12.55 20.48 -14.71
N ALA A 189 -13.73 20.17 -14.21
CA ALA A 189 -14.92 19.89 -14.98
C ALA A 189 -15.86 21.13 -14.95
N HIS A 190 -16.44 21.49 -16.08
CA HIS A 190 -17.36 22.63 -16.15
C HIS A 190 -18.81 22.24 -15.86
N SER A 191 -19.10 20.96 -16.06
CA SER A 191 -20.41 20.35 -15.77
C SER A 191 -20.21 19.00 -15.07
N ASN A 192 -21.29 18.26 -14.83
CA ASN A 192 -21.12 16.85 -14.48
C ASN A 192 -20.42 16.14 -15.64
N ALA A 193 -19.27 15.58 -15.39
CA ALA A 193 -18.41 15.03 -16.43
C ALA A 193 -17.97 13.60 -16.11
N ARG A 194 -17.75 12.84 -17.17
CA ARG A 194 -17.07 11.56 -17.11
C ARG A 194 -15.60 11.78 -17.47
N VAL A 195 -14.70 11.42 -16.54
CA VAL A 195 -13.26 11.51 -16.77
C VAL A 195 -12.74 10.11 -17.08
N SER A 196 -12.13 9.93 -18.23
CA SER A 196 -11.47 8.69 -18.64
C SER A 196 -9.97 8.90 -18.75
N VAL A 197 -9.20 7.94 -18.25
CA VAL A 197 -7.74 7.91 -18.34
C VAL A 197 -7.35 6.73 -19.21
N ARG A 198 -6.59 7.01 -20.25
CA ARG A 198 -6.14 6.00 -21.22
C ARG A 198 -4.61 5.95 -21.24
N GLN A 199 -4.07 4.76 -21.44
CA GLN A 199 -2.65 4.53 -21.67
C GLN A 199 -2.52 3.56 -22.86
N HIS A 200 -1.67 3.90 -23.84
CA HIS A 200 -1.50 3.11 -25.06
C HIS A 200 -2.81 2.76 -25.77
N GLY A 201 -3.81 3.67 -25.71
CA GLY A 201 -5.12 3.47 -26.31
C GLY A 201 -6.11 2.67 -25.47
N TYR A 202 -5.72 2.09 -24.34
CA TYR A 202 -6.59 1.35 -23.44
C TYR A 202 -7.05 2.22 -22.26
N THR A 203 -8.33 2.17 -21.92
CA THR A 203 -8.87 2.83 -20.73
C THR A 203 -8.42 2.07 -19.50
N ILE A 204 -7.69 2.74 -18.62
CA ILE A 204 -7.15 2.19 -17.36
C ILE A 204 -7.91 2.68 -16.12
N TYR A 205 -8.65 3.78 -16.26
CA TYR A 205 -9.46 4.35 -15.18
C TYR A 205 -10.59 5.18 -15.73
N GLU A 206 -11.75 5.16 -15.06
CA GLU A 206 -12.90 5.98 -15.40
C GLU A 206 -13.64 6.39 -14.12
N THR A 207 -14.05 7.65 -14.05
CA THR A 207 -14.84 8.16 -12.93
C THR A 207 -15.77 9.29 -13.37
N TYR A 208 -16.80 9.56 -12.56
CA TYR A 208 -17.69 10.69 -12.73
C TYR A 208 -17.39 11.76 -11.70
N VAL A 209 -17.33 13.00 -12.13
CA VAL A 209 -17.02 14.16 -11.30
C VAL A 209 -18.10 15.21 -11.41
N ALA A 210 -18.37 15.92 -10.30
CA ALA A 210 -19.22 17.10 -10.29
C ALA A 210 -18.48 18.30 -10.91
N PRO A 211 -19.18 19.38 -11.27
CA PRO A 211 -18.55 20.63 -11.69
C PRO A 211 -17.52 21.12 -10.67
N GLY A 212 -16.42 21.68 -11.16
CA GLY A 212 -15.32 22.20 -10.35
C GLY A 212 -14.06 21.35 -10.44
N ALA A 213 -13.15 21.57 -9.50
CA ALA A 213 -11.86 20.87 -9.48
C ALA A 213 -12.01 19.38 -9.12
N PHE A 214 -11.24 18.53 -9.81
CA PHE A 214 -11.13 17.11 -9.48
C PHE A 214 -9.68 16.67 -9.32
N VAL A 215 -9.46 15.65 -8.49
CA VAL A 215 -8.15 15.03 -8.24
C VAL A 215 -8.32 13.51 -8.23
N ILE A 216 -7.59 12.82 -9.10
CA ILE A 216 -7.53 11.36 -9.14
C ILE A 216 -6.19 10.95 -8.53
N SER A 217 -6.23 10.34 -7.35
CA SER A 217 -5.05 9.91 -6.58
C SER A 217 -5.00 8.39 -6.37
N ASP A 218 -6.01 7.67 -6.82
CA ASP A 218 -6.21 6.23 -6.66
C ASP A 218 -6.05 5.45 -7.97
N LEU A 219 -5.33 6.03 -8.93
CA LEU A 219 -4.96 5.33 -10.16
C LEU A 219 -4.09 4.12 -9.83
N PHE A 220 -4.42 2.95 -10.35
CA PHE A 220 -3.59 1.77 -10.21
C PHE A 220 -2.25 1.96 -10.92
N PRO A 221 -1.12 1.57 -10.31
CA PRO A 221 0.16 1.59 -11.00
C PRO A 221 0.13 0.66 -12.20
N THR A 222 0.62 1.13 -13.33
CA THR A 222 0.81 0.28 -14.50
C THR A 222 2.29 -0.08 -14.64
N SER A 223 2.58 -1.27 -15.12
CA SER A 223 3.96 -1.75 -15.32
C SER A 223 4.66 -1.12 -16.52
N GLN A 224 3.92 -0.41 -17.35
CA GLN A 224 4.44 0.21 -18.57
C GLN A 224 4.59 1.71 -18.37
N SER A 225 5.72 2.26 -18.80
CA SER A 225 5.91 3.70 -18.97
C SER A 225 5.16 4.17 -20.22
N GLY A 226 4.71 5.39 -20.23
CA GLY A 226 4.03 6.01 -21.37
C GLY A 226 3.03 7.06 -20.92
N ASP A 227 2.73 8.00 -21.77
CA ASP A 227 1.86 9.11 -21.46
C ASP A 227 0.44 8.64 -21.14
N LEU A 228 -0.15 9.25 -20.12
CA LEU A 228 -1.55 9.13 -19.81
C LEU A 228 -2.35 10.18 -20.59
N GLU A 229 -3.34 9.74 -21.33
CA GLU A 229 -4.30 10.59 -22.01
C GLU A 229 -5.55 10.71 -21.16
N ILE A 230 -5.85 11.92 -20.69
CA ILE A 230 -6.99 12.21 -19.82
C ILE A 230 -8.05 12.93 -20.64
N THR A 231 -9.22 12.35 -20.79
CA THR A 231 -10.34 12.95 -21.50
C THR A 231 -11.48 13.23 -20.54
N VAL A 232 -11.91 14.50 -20.51
CA VAL A 232 -13.07 14.97 -19.75
C VAL A 232 -14.23 15.11 -20.72
N HIS A 233 -15.26 14.27 -20.57
CA HIS A 233 -16.49 14.31 -21.34
C HIS A 233 -17.56 15.04 -20.53
N GLU A 234 -17.87 16.25 -20.93
CA GLU A 234 -18.84 17.11 -20.25
C GLU A 234 -20.30 16.71 -20.60
N SER A 235 -21.24 17.10 -19.77
CA SER A 235 -22.66 16.79 -19.98
C SER A 235 -23.29 17.47 -21.21
N ASP A 236 -22.67 18.54 -21.72
CA ASP A 236 -23.07 19.22 -22.95
C ASP A 236 -22.53 18.54 -24.24
N GLY A 237 -21.79 17.44 -24.08
CA GLY A 237 -21.18 16.70 -25.17
C GLY A 237 -19.80 17.22 -25.58
N SER A 238 -19.30 18.29 -24.96
CA SER A 238 -17.93 18.77 -25.22
C SER A 238 -16.89 17.83 -24.60
N GLU A 239 -15.76 17.72 -25.26
CA GLU A 239 -14.64 16.89 -24.81
C GLU A 239 -13.37 17.70 -24.73
N ARG A 240 -12.63 17.50 -23.65
CA ARG A 240 -11.29 18.09 -23.49
C ARG A 240 -10.31 17.00 -23.14
N THR A 241 -9.22 16.93 -23.87
CA THR A 241 -8.15 15.97 -23.66
C THR A 241 -6.86 16.68 -23.30
N PHE A 242 -6.16 16.15 -22.31
CA PHE A 242 -4.79 16.57 -21.98
C PHE A 242 -3.94 15.33 -21.66
N THR A 243 -2.64 15.52 -21.78
CA THR A 243 -1.68 14.43 -21.60
C THR A 243 -0.84 14.67 -20.36
N GLN A 244 -0.62 13.62 -19.57
CA GLN A 244 0.29 13.63 -18.43
C GLN A 244 1.37 12.58 -18.63
N PRO A 245 2.67 12.97 -18.67
CA PRO A 245 3.76 12.01 -18.73
C PRO A 245 3.74 11.06 -17.52
N TYR A 246 3.92 9.78 -17.79
CA TYR A 246 4.02 8.75 -16.76
C TYR A 246 5.24 7.88 -17.02
N SER A 247 6.11 7.85 -16.02
CA SER A 247 7.25 6.94 -15.98
C SER A 247 7.34 6.37 -14.57
N SER A 248 7.40 5.07 -14.44
CA SER A 248 7.54 4.40 -13.15
C SER A 248 8.93 3.79 -13.05
N VAL A 249 9.63 4.13 -11.98
CA VAL A 249 10.83 3.42 -11.52
C VAL A 249 10.56 2.82 -10.15
N ALA A 250 11.21 1.71 -9.84
CA ALA A 250 10.93 0.87 -8.67
C ALA A 250 10.93 1.61 -7.31
N PHE A 251 11.55 2.79 -7.25
CA PHE A 251 11.73 3.54 -5.99
C PHE A 251 10.84 4.79 -5.88
N MET A 252 10.00 5.06 -6.86
CA MET A 252 9.12 6.23 -6.80
C MET A 252 8.02 6.03 -5.78
N LEU A 253 7.81 7.04 -4.95
CA LEU A 253 6.73 7.09 -3.98
C LEU A 253 5.67 8.09 -4.45
N ARG A 254 4.42 7.82 -4.09
CA ARG A 254 3.33 8.78 -4.29
C ARG A 254 3.54 10.01 -3.44
N GLU A 255 2.94 11.10 -3.87
CA GLU A 255 2.93 12.37 -3.14
C GLU A 255 2.47 12.15 -1.67
N LYS A 256 3.19 12.77 -0.73
CA LYS A 256 2.93 12.67 0.73
C LYS A 256 3.07 11.26 1.33
N ARG A 257 3.73 10.33 0.64
CA ARG A 257 4.02 8.98 1.17
C ARG A 257 5.38 8.94 1.84
N LEU A 258 5.40 8.28 2.98
CA LEU A 258 6.62 7.92 3.70
C LEU A 258 6.77 6.40 3.68
N LYS A 259 7.91 5.92 3.22
CA LYS A 259 8.35 4.53 3.35
C LYS A 259 9.61 4.50 4.20
N PHE A 260 9.62 3.68 5.22
CA PHE A 260 10.74 3.59 6.15
C PHE A 260 11.04 2.14 6.50
N SER A 261 12.29 1.88 6.87
CA SER A 261 12.74 0.64 7.48
C SER A 261 13.82 0.97 8.50
N ALA A 262 13.60 0.55 9.74
CA ALA A 262 14.57 0.66 10.82
C ALA A 262 14.89 -0.75 11.32
N SER A 263 16.17 -1.11 11.34
CA SER A 263 16.64 -2.43 11.75
C SER A 263 17.77 -2.29 12.78
N ALA A 264 17.73 -3.13 13.80
CA ALA A 264 18.78 -3.25 14.80
C ALA A 264 19.01 -4.73 15.10
N GLY A 265 20.25 -5.20 15.04
CA GLY A 265 20.53 -6.61 15.25
C GLY A 265 21.95 -7.02 14.93
N ARG A 266 22.13 -8.32 14.85
CA ARG A 266 23.40 -8.96 14.52
C ARG A 266 23.37 -9.42 13.07
N TYR A 267 24.39 -9.13 12.30
CA TYR A 267 24.55 -9.60 10.94
C TYR A 267 24.71 -11.13 10.90
N ASN A 268 24.00 -11.79 10.00
CA ASN A 268 24.17 -13.22 9.75
C ASN A 268 24.98 -13.38 8.45
N SER A 269 26.25 -13.76 8.59
CA SER A 269 27.07 -14.12 7.42
C SER A 269 26.81 -15.57 7.02
N PRO A 270 26.57 -15.88 5.76
CA PRO A 270 26.46 -17.25 5.30
C PRO A 270 27.79 -18.01 5.34
N ASP A 271 28.95 -17.31 5.45
CA ASP A 271 30.28 -17.88 5.24
C ASP A 271 31.12 -18.03 6.52
N THR A 272 30.58 -17.77 7.73
CA THR A 272 31.38 -17.87 8.96
C THR A 272 30.67 -18.59 10.08
N GLU A 273 31.01 -19.84 10.30
CA GLU A 273 30.98 -20.47 11.61
C GLU A 273 32.01 -19.77 12.52
N GLY A 274 31.55 -18.80 13.32
CA GLY A 274 32.36 -18.12 14.32
C GLY A 274 32.74 -16.67 13.97
N ASP A 275 32.39 -15.75 14.87
CA ASP A 275 32.67 -14.33 14.86
C ASP A 275 31.94 -13.45 13.83
N THR A 276 30.64 -13.30 14.04
CA THR A 276 29.91 -12.20 13.41
C THR A 276 29.98 -10.94 14.29
N PRO A 277 30.58 -9.84 13.81
CA PRO A 277 30.63 -8.61 14.60
C PRO A 277 29.23 -8.06 14.86
N PRO A 278 28.98 -7.46 16.03
CA PRO A 278 27.70 -6.81 16.29
C PRO A 278 27.49 -5.66 15.33
N LEU A 279 26.37 -5.66 14.63
CA LEU A 279 25.95 -4.52 13.80
C LEU A 279 25.43 -3.39 14.71
N ASP A 280 26.28 -2.44 14.98
CA ASP A 280 25.88 -1.13 15.52
C ASP A 280 25.63 -0.17 14.34
N ARG A 281 24.62 -0.44 13.54
CA ARG A 281 24.15 0.45 12.48
C ARG A 281 22.69 0.80 12.67
N LYS A 282 22.47 1.96 13.27
CA LYS A 282 21.22 2.70 13.12
C LYS A 282 21.14 3.21 11.67
N SER A 283 20.58 2.45 10.75
CA SER A 283 20.21 2.98 9.45
C SER A 283 18.75 3.43 9.50
N THR A 284 18.54 4.68 9.86
CA THR A 284 17.26 5.34 9.66
C THR A 284 17.27 5.92 8.26
N ARG A 285 16.40 5.43 7.37
CA ARG A 285 16.18 6.03 6.07
C ARG A 285 14.87 6.77 6.07
N LEU A 286 14.99 8.07 6.02
CA LEU A 286 13.93 8.97 5.60
C LEU A 286 14.15 9.24 4.10
N ASN A 287 13.31 8.67 3.26
CA ASN A 287 13.27 9.03 1.86
C ASN A 287 12.13 10.02 1.68
N SER A 288 12.44 11.32 1.79
CA SER A 288 11.52 12.39 1.41
C SER A 288 11.89 12.81 -0.01
N SER A 289 11.13 12.35 -1.00
CA SER A 289 11.19 12.95 -2.33
C SER A 289 10.43 14.27 -2.29
N HIS A 290 11.15 15.38 -2.17
CA HIS A 290 10.67 16.68 -2.57
C HIS A 290 10.97 16.85 -4.05
N VAL A 291 9.96 16.91 -4.85
CA VAL A 291 9.93 17.62 -6.13
C VAL A 291 8.66 18.44 -6.19
#